data_ae07ce87b8a007ccad8ed73b9152f1e9
#
_entry.id   ae07ce87b8a007ccad8ed73b9152f1e9
#
_cell.length_a   1.000
_cell.length_b   1.000
_cell.length_c   1.000
_cell.angle_alpha   90.00
_cell.angle_beta   90.00
_cell.angle_gamma   90.00
#
_symmetry.space_group_name_H-M   'P 1'
#
loop_
_entity.id
_entity.type
_entity.pdbx_description
1 polymer ?
#
loop_
_entity_poly.entity_id
_entity_poly.type
_entity_poly.pdbx_seq_one_letter_code
_entity_poly.pdbx_strand_id
1 'polypeptide(L)'
;MSANGDDSQMELDSYNSEYVEALLEDYLQDASRVSPTWQQYFRKLTGGNGSGETAISRKRPSFKADTVFSPPSRRPSVRVLDESSRLLQHHVDQLVVGYRVHGHRAAKLDPLGLAPRDSVPLDPAHYGLVPDDLDRQIMTTFGGGISKPMLLRDLITRLDATYRNHIGFEYMHIPDRKMREWIQQRIETADTEQSPSRETQLRILTKLTAATIFEEFVRKKYLGAHTFSLEGAETLIPLLDLSLKAAAEDGLNEVVVAMAHRGRLNVLANIVGKRPVDIFREFEDPYSDWYLGRGDVKYHLGASGDWQAASGSKLHVSLCFNPSHLEYVNPVAMGRVRAKQDRIGDRERRHGMCLLIHGDAAFAGEGVVQESLNLSFLKSYATGGTLHVILNNQLGFTTLPEDSRSSTYCTDVAKMLPVPIFHVNGEYPQSVARVVGLAMEFRTMFQRDVVIDMYSYRRLGHNEADEPAFTQPLIYQAIEKRPTIRDSYLKHLLQLGKVSEEEANQIAEEERTDLEKQFTEA
;
A
#
# COMPACT_ATOMS: atom_id res chain seq x y z
N MET A 1 25.22 -28.73 36.56
CA MET A 1 26.52 -28.08 36.55
C MET A 1 26.48 -26.99 35.52
N SER A 2 26.71 -25.88 36.00
CA SER A 2 26.94 -24.46 35.67
C SER A 2 25.81 -23.74 34.94
N ALA A 3 25.07 -22.99 35.76
CA ALA A 3 24.25 -21.87 35.34
C ALA A 3 25.18 -20.67 35.03
N ASN A 4 25.10 -20.11 33.81
CA ASN A 4 25.60 -18.79 33.53
C ASN A 4 24.42 -17.83 33.65
N GLY A 5 24.51 -16.94 34.64
CA GLY A 5 23.57 -15.89 34.87
C GLY A 5 23.73 -14.80 33.81
N ASP A 6 22.61 -14.43 33.28
CA ASP A 6 22.44 -13.29 32.39
C ASP A 6 22.42 -12.01 33.26
N ASP A 7 23.51 -11.25 33.25
CA ASP A 7 23.62 -9.94 33.85
C ASP A 7 22.96 -8.90 32.90
N SER A 8 21.62 -8.86 32.91
CA SER A 8 20.90 -7.74 32.30
C SER A 8 21.11 -6.48 33.15
N GLN A 9 22.10 -5.65 32.75
CA GLN A 9 22.20 -4.27 33.22
C GLN A 9 20.92 -3.54 32.82
N MET A 10 20.12 -3.18 33.81
CA MET A 10 19.01 -2.26 33.67
C MET A 10 19.60 -0.88 33.36
N GLU A 11 19.64 -0.48 32.06
CA GLU A 11 19.89 0.88 31.66
C GLU A 11 18.72 1.76 32.15
N LEU A 12 19.05 2.73 33.01
CA LEU A 12 18.09 3.73 33.48
C LEU A 12 17.77 4.70 32.35
N ASP A 13 16.55 4.60 31.86
CA ASP A 13 16.00 5.56 30.89
C ASP A 13 15.80 6.91 31.54
N SER A 14 16.17 8.00 30.87
CA SER A 14 16.14 9.38 31.37
C SER A 14 14.77 9.88 31.84
N TYR A 15 13.70 9.18 31.51
CA TYR A 15 12.34 9.51 31.95
C TYR A 15 12.01 9.13 33.42
N ASN A 16 12.83 8.33 34.07
CA ASN A 16 12.63 7.90 35.45
C ASN A 16 13.70 8.43 36.45
N SER A 17 14.55 9.35 36.01
CA SER A 17 15.68 9.83 36.82
C SER A 17 15.22 10.49 38.12
N GLU A 18 14.21 11.36 38.06
CA GLU A 18 13.71 12.07 39.28
C GLU A 18 13.10 11.11 40.30
N TYR A 19 12.41 10.08 39.84
CA TYR A 19 11.82 9.06 40.72
C TYR A 19 12.92 8.21 41.41
N VAL A 20 13.95 7.84 40.65
CA VAL A 20 15.08 7.05 41.18
C VAL A 20 15.96 7.89 42.11
N GLU A 21 16.13 9.19 41.82
CA GLU A 21 16.86 10.13 42.70
C GLU A 21 16.13 10.30 44.04
N ALA A 22 14.79 10.45 44.03
CA ALA A 22 13.99 10.53 45.25
C ALA A 22 14.10 9.26 46.10
N LEU A 23 14.07 8.09 45.49
CA LEU A 23 14.26 6.81 46.17
C LEU A 23 15.69 6.65 46.74
N LEU A 24 16.68 7.17 46.05
CA LEU A 24 18.08 7.18 46.53
C LEU A 24 18.24 8.10 47.73
N GLU A 25 17.60 9.27 47.73
CA GLU A 25 17.57 10.17 48.88
C GLU A 25 16.94 9.53 50.11
N ASP A 26 15.78 8.86 49.92
CA ASP A 26 15.11 8.10 50.98
C ASP A 26 16.00 6.96 51.51
N TYR A 27 16.68 6.23 50.63
CA TYR A 27 17.62 5.18 51.00
C TYR A 27 18.81 5.70 51.77
N LEU A 28 19.35 6.88 51.39
CA LEU A 28 20.49 7.50 52.09
C LEU A 28 20.12 8.06 53.49
N GLN A 29 18.84 8.45 53.65
CA GLN A 29 18.33 8.85 54.97
C GLN A 29 18.08 7.65 55.90
N ASP A 30 17.42 6.63 55.38
CA ASP A 30 17.11 5.38 56.07
C ASP A 30 16.82 4.27 55.03
N ALA A 31 17.71 3.28 54.98
CA ALA A 31 17.58 2.18 54.03
C ALA A 31 16.24 1.40 54.14
N SER A 32 15.58 1.46 55.31
CA SER A 32 14.29 0.78 55.50
C SER A 32 13.11 1.48 54.81
N ARG A 33 13.27 2.71 54.36
CA ARG A 33 12.22 3.48 53.67
C ARG A 33 11.97 3.05 52.23
N VAL A 34 12.91 2.30 51.65
CA VAL A 34 12.72 1.75 50.30
C VAL A 34 12.57 0.26 50.31
N SER A 35 11.94 -0.28 49.28
CA SER A 35 11.67 -1.71 49.15
C SER A 35 12.99 -2.54 49.15
N PRO A 36 12.96 -3.83 49.58
CA PRO A 36 14.14 -4.69 49.61
C PRO A 36 14.89 -4.76 48.26
N THR A 37 14.18 -4.69 47.17
CA THR A 37 14.74 -4.70 45.81
C THR A 37 15.56 -3.44 45.54
N TRP A 38 15.04 -2.27 45.96
CA TRP A 38 15.76 -1.00 45.84
C TRP A 38 16.94 -0.87 46.83
N GLN A 39 16.80 -1.46 48.01
CA GLN A 39 17.93 -1.55 48.96
C GLN A 39 19.08 -2.36 48.36
N GLN A 40 18.79 -3.47 47.70
CA GLN A 40 19.81 -4.30 47.05
C GLN A 40 20.47 -3.57 45.90
N TYR A 41 19.68 -2.84 45.10
CA TYR A 41 20.16 -2.05 43.98
C TYR A 41 21.09 -0.91 44.44
N PHE A 42 20.64 -0.09 45.38
CA PHE A 42 21.45 1.02 45.91
C PHE A 42 22.67 0.56 46.69
N ARG A 43 22.62 -0.60 47.36
CA ARG A 43 23.79 -1.20 48.02
C ARG A 43 24.88 -1.61 47.02
N LYS A 44 24.49 -2.11 45.85
CA LYS A 44 25.46 -2.37 44.77
C LYS A 44 26.04 -1.07 44.18
N LEU A 45 25.25 -0.04 44.07
CA LEU A 45 25.64 1.26 43.51
C LEU A 45 26.58 2.06 44.45
N THR A 46 26.37 1.93 45.76
CA THR A 46 27.17 2.64 46.80
C THR A 46 28.34 1.85 47.35
N GLY A 47 28.66 0.66 46.83
CA GLY A 47 29.87 -0.11 47.15
C GLY A 47 29.89 -0.78 48.51
N GLY A 48 28.75 -1.25 49.00
CA GLY A 48 28.55 -2.20 50.12
C GLY A 48 29.63 -2.29 51.20
N ASN A 49 29.69 -1.32 52.12
CA ASN A 49 30.03 -1.59 53.53
C ASN A 49 29.57 -0.40 54.37
N GLY A 50 28.65 -0.66 55.28
CA GLY A 50 28.17 0.34 56.22
C GLY A 50 29.21 0.65 57.30
N SER A 51 29.71 1.83 57.27
CA SER A 51 30.10 2.66 58.43
C SER A 51 30.82 3.91 57.94
N GLY A 52 30.23 5.08 58.21
CA GLY A 52 30.92 6.37 58.30
C GLY A 52 31.36 7.02 57.00
N GLU A 53 30.77 8.17 56.77
CA GLU A 53 31.33 9.28 55.97
C GLU A 53 32.16 8.87 54.76
N THR A 54 31.50 8.55 53.64
CA THR A 54 32.13 8.68 52.35
C THR A 54 31.39 9.76 51.60
N ALA A 55 31.95 10.96 51.65
CA ALA A 55 31.58 12.01 50.70
C ALA A 55 31.59 11.41 49.31
N ILE A 56 30.41 11.33 48.68
CA ILE A 56 30.28 11.04 47.26
C ILE A 56 31.07 12.15 46.57
N SER A 57 32.32 11.85 46.22
CA SER A 57 33.09 12.70 45.35
C SER A 57 32.32 12.75 44.04
N ARG A 58 31.47 13.77 43.90
CA ARG A 58 30.95 14.15 42.59
C ARG A 58 32.20 14.43 41.77
N LYS A 59 32.64 13.49 40.96
CA LYS A 59 33.52 13.78 39.84
C LYS A 59 32.71 14.74 38.97
N ARG A 60 32.83 16.03 39.28
CA ARG A 60 32.41 17.07 38.35
C ARG A 60 33.14 16.75 37.06
N PRO A 61 32.46 16.63 35.93
CA PRO A 61 33.18 16.59 34.68
C PRO A 61 34.10 17.80 34.67
N SER A 62 35.39 17.58 34.45
CA SER A 62 36.38 18.64 34.39
C SER A 62 36.22 19.41 33.08
N PHE A 63 35.13 20.14 32.97
CA PHE A 63 35.03 21.18 31.96
C PHE A 63 35.91 22.33 32.48
N LYS A 64 36.97 22.64 31.76
CA LYS A 64 37.65 23.92 31.95
C LYS A 64 36.60 24.99 31.71
N ALA A 65 36.29 25.80 32.71
CA ALA A 65 35.29 26.87 32.61
C ALA A 65 35.55 27.79 31.42
N ASP A 66 36.81 27.96 31.05
CA ASP A 66 37.27 28.74 29.90
C ASP A 66 36.77 28.24 28.53
N THR A 67 36.39 26.96 28.41
CA THR A 67 35.87 26.42 27.12
C THR A 67 34.37 26.57 26.96
N VAL A 68 33.61 26.75 28.04
CA VAL A 68 32.15 26.92 28.00
C VAL A 68 31.75 28.39 27.88
N PHE A 69 32.55 29.30 28.47
CA PHE A 69 32.24 30.73 28.53
C PHE A 69 33.15 31.62 27.68
N SER A 70 34.28 31.12 27.19
CA SER A 70 35.10 31.82 26.21
C SER A 70 34.68 31.42 24.82
N PRO A 71 33.92 32.25 24.08
CA PRO A 71 33.60 31.94 22.71
C PRO A 71 34.89 31.80 21.91
N PRO A 72 35.06 30.74 21.08
CA PRO A 72 36.20 30.68 20.18
C PRO A 72 36.18 31.93 19.31
N SER A 73 37.36 32.56 19.15
CA SER A 73 37.54 33.83 18.43
C SER A 73 37.17 33.80 16.95
N ARG A 74 36.65 32.67 16.46
CA ARG A 74 35.96 32.49 15.19
C ARG A 74 34.76 31.56 15.43
N ARG A 75 33.65 32.12 15.90
CA ARG A 75 32.35 31.49 15.62
C ARG A 75 32.18 31.57 14.12
N PRO A 76 31.93 30.45 13.41
CA PRO A 76 31.26 30.57 12.14
C PRO A 76 30.01 31.40 12.42
N SER A 77 29.82 32.49 11.68
CA SER A 77 28.63 33.32 11.80
C SER A 77 27.44 32.39 11.48
N VAL A 78 26.88 31.78 12.51
CA VAL A 78 25.52 31.25 12.40
C VAL A 78 24.71 32.51 12.09
N ARG A 79 24.31 32.67 10.83
CA ARG A 79 23.31 33.66 10.48
C ARG A 79 22.13 33.33 11.38
N VAL A 80 21.98 34.11 12.44
CA VAL A 80 20.76 34.08 13.25
C VAL A 80 19.68 34.55 12.29
N LEU A 81 18.88 33.60 11.80
CA LEU A 81 17.69 33.94 11.02
C LEU A 81 16.92 34.99 11.84
N ASP A 82 16.49 36.06 11.20
CA ASP A 82 15.63 37.05 11.83
C ASP A 82 14.31 36.39 12.26
N GLU A 83 13.60 37.00 13.17
CA GLU A 83 12.36 36.44 13.73
C GLU A 83 11.31 36.12 12.64
N SER A 84 11.20 36.96 11.61
CA SER A 84 10.35 36.79 10.46
C SER A 84 10.71 35.52 9.65
N SER A 85 12.02 35.29 9.45
CA SER A 85 12.48 34.07 8.72
C SER A 85 12.28 32.79 9.53
N ARG A 86 12.35 32.86 10.86
CA ARG A 86 12.06 31.70 11.73
C ARG A 86 10.56 31.36 11.72
N LEU A 87 9.70 32.38 11.79
CA LEU A 87 8.26 32.20 11.76
C LEU A 87 7.84 31.64 10.40
N LEU A 88 8.35 32.17 9.29
CA LEU A 88 8.12 31.63 7.96
C LEU A 88 8.50 30.16 7.88
N GLN A 89 9.71 29.80 8.35
CA GLN A 89 10.16 28.41 8.31
C GLN A 89 9.25 27.49 9.12
N HIS A 90 8.77 27.92 10.28
CA HIS A 90 7.81 27.19 11.09
C HIS A 90 6.50 26.93 10.33
N HIS A 91 5.93 27.95 9.68
CA HIS A 91 4.71 27.82 8.89
C HIS A 91 4.90 26.85 7.69
N VAL A 92 6.06 26.93 7.04
CA VAL A 92 6.40 26.00 5.94
C VAL A 92 6.51 24.57 6.44
N ASP A 93 7.17 24.34 7.58
CA ASP A 93 7.29 23.00 8.17
C ASP A 93 5.90 22.42 8.52
N GLN A 94 5.00 23.25 9.05
CA GLN A 94 3.62 22.84 9.32
C GLN A 94 2.86 22.52 8.03
N LEU A 95 3.02 23.31 6.97
CA LEU A 95 2.42 23.04 5.66
C LEU A 95 2.89 21.68 5.12
N VAL A 96 4.19 21.40 5.13
CA VAL A 96 4.76 20.12 4.68
C VAL A 96 4.18 18.94 5.47
N VAL A 97 4.08 19.08 6.80
CA VAL A 97 3.45 18.06 7.64
C VAL A 97 1.97 17.90 7.28
N GLY A 98 1.26 18.99 7.03
CA GLY A 98 -0.13 18.97 6.56
C GLY A 98 -0.32 18.15 5.29
N TYR A 99 0.55 18.33 4.30
CA TYR A 99 0.52 17.52 3.08
C TYR A 99 0.80 16.03 3.32
N ARG A 100 1.78 15.71 4.18
CA ARG A 100 2.11 14.32 4.53
C ARG A 100 0.98 13.61 5.27
N VAL A 101 0.26 14.31 6.12
CA VAL A 101 -0.82 13.76 6.95
C VAL A 101 -2.16 13.75 6.21
N HIS A 102 -2.46 14.78 5.42
CA HIS A 102 -3.80 14.99 4.87
C HIS A 102 -3.84 15.02 3.33
N GLY A 103 -2.70 15.02 2.64
CA GLY A 103 -2.62 15.14 1.18
C GLY A 103 -3.46 14.10 0.45
N HIS A 104 -3.51 12.86 0.97
CA HIS A 104 -4.30 11.78 0.39
C HIS A 104 -5.80 12.12 0.25
N ARG A 105 -6.36 12.93 1.18
CA ARG A 105 -7.77 13.34 1.15
C ARG A 105 -8.07 14.38 0.05
N ALA A 106 -7.03 15.10 -0.41
CA ALA A 106 -7.13 16.07 -1.50
C ALA A 106 -6.71 15.48 -2.86
N ALA A 107 -6.27 14.23 -2.90
CA ALA A 107 -5.88 13.54 -4.12
C ALA A 107 -7.10 13.28 -5.04
N LYS A 108 -6.85 13.24 -6.35
CA LYS A 108 -7.88 13.02 -7.38
C LYS A 108 -8.11 11.51 -7.57
N LEU A 109 -8.71 10.88 -6.58
CA LEU A 109 -8.86 9.42 -6.53
C LEU A 109 -10.09 8.93 -7.30
N ASP A 110 -11.25 9.59 -7.14
CA ASP A 110 -12.49 9.16 -7.79
C ASP A 110 -12.44 9.39 -9.31
N PRO A 111 -12.50 8.32 -10.14
CA PRO A 111 -12.52 8.44 -11.59
C PRO A 111 -13.78 9.14 -12.11
N LEU A 112 -14.90 9.05 -11.41
CA LEU A 112 -16.16 9.67 -11.82
C LEU A 112 -16.27 11.13 -11.39
N GLY A 113 -15.49 11.55 -10.38
CA GLY A 113 -15.50 12.92 -9.85
C GLY A 113 -16.80 13.28 -9.13
N LEU A 114 -17.55 12.28 -8.65
CA LEU A 114 -18.83 12.44 -7.97
C LEU A 114 -18.68 12.50 -6.45
N ALA A 115 -17.59 11.94 -5.90
CA ALA A 115 -17.36 11.97 -4.47
C ALA A 115 -17.23 13.40 -3.94
N PRO A 116 -17.82 13.72 -2.77
CA PRO A 116 -17.64 15.01 -2.13
C PRO A 116 -16.15 15.28 -1.89
N ARG A 117 -15.70 16.48 -2.26
CA ARG A 117 -14.32 16.88 -1.94
C ARG A 117 -14.26 17.30 -0.48
N ASP A 118 -13.46 16.58 0.29
CA ASP A 118 -13.13 16.99 1.65
C ASP A 118 -12.44 18.37 1.65
N SER A 119 -12.94 19.29 2.46
CA SER A 119 -12.25 20.56 2.73
C SER A 119 -11.03 20.28 3.62
N VAL A 120 -9.92 19.91 3.01
CA VAL A 120 -8.67 19.65 3.74
C VAL A 120 -7.89 20.96 3.84
N PRO A 121 -7.37 21.33 5.00
CA PRO A 121 -6.63 22.58 5.19
C PRO A 121 -5.22 22.48 4.59
N LEU A 122 -5.12 22.45 3.26
CA LEU A 122 -3.82 22.46 2.53
C LEU A 122 -3.53 23.80 1.86
N ASP A 123 -4.42 24.79 2.05
CA ASP A 123 -4.17 26.15 1.60
C ASP A 123 -3.04 26.77 2.44
N PRO A 124 -1.97 27.31 1.81
CA PRO A 124 -0.89 28.00 2.51
C PRO A 124 -1.37 29.07 3.49
N ALA A 125 -2.46 29.78 3.17
CA ALA A 125 -3.05 30.79 4.04
C ALA A 125 -3.50 30.23 5.40
N HIS A 126 -3.95 28.98 5.43
CA HIS A 126 -4.32 28.28 6.69
C HIS A 126 -3.13 28.15 7.66
N TYR A 127 -1.92 28.11 7.13
CA TYR A 127 -0.67 28.02 7.90
C TYR A 127 -0.02 29.39 8.13
N GLY A 128 -0.74 30.50 7.85
CA GLY A 128 -0.22 31.85 8.05
C GLY A 128 0.78 32.31 6.97
N LEU A 129 0.85 31.60 5.83
CA LEU A 129 1.65 31.99 4.69
C LEU A 129 0.84 32.95 3.80
N VAL A 130 1.48 34.03 3.35
CA VAL A 130 0.84 35.05 2.51
C VAL A 130 1.44 35.03 1.09
N PRO A 131 0.75 35.61 0.09
CA PRO A 131 1.25 35.63 -1.29
C PRO A 131 2.68 36.13 -1.45
N ASP A 132 3.08 37.14 -0.65
CA ASP A 132 4.41 37.73 -0.68
C ASP A 132 5.51 36.76 -0.20
N ASP A 133 5.15 35.68 0.52
CA ASP A 133 6.10 34.67 0.97
C ASP A 133 6.48 33.68 -0.15
N LEU A 134 5.70 33.58 -1.20
CA LEU A 134 5.89 32.59 -2.27
C LEU A 134 7.26 32.69 -2.96
N ASP A 135 7.81 33.88 -3.05
CA ASP A 135 9.12 34.18 -3.66
C ASP A 135 10.28 34.13 -2.66
N ARG A 136 10.01 33.82 -1.40
CA ARG A 136 11.05 33.71 -0.37
C ARG A 136 11.73 32.35 -0.43
N GLN A 137 13.06 32.38 -0.19
CA GLN A 137 13.82 31.15 0.01
C GLN A 137 13.54 30.55 1.40
N ILE A 138 13.22 29.28 1.40
CA ILE A 138 13.00 28.47 2.61
C ILE A 138 13.98 27.28 2.61
N MET A 139 14.18 26.69 3.77
CA MET A 139 14.91 25.44 3.89
C MET A 139 13.94 24.28 4.00
N THR A 140 14.13 23.23 3.21
CA THR A 140 13.24 22.08 3.26
C THR A 140 13.98 20.75 3.22
N THR A 141 13.46 19.77 3.94
CA THR A 141 13.86 18.36 3.87
C THR A 141 13.03 17.57 2.86
N PHE A 142 12.14 18.24 2.10
CA PHE A 142 11.37 17.60 1.05
C PHE A 142 12.29 16.95 0.02
N GLY A 143 12.00 15.69 -0.32
CA GLY A 143 12.87 14.87 -1.15
C GLY A 143 13.98 14.14 -0.40
N GLY A 144 13.95 14.17 0.95
CA GLY A 144 14.86 13.43 1.84
C GLY A 144 16.26 14.03 1.98
N GLY A 145 16.97 13.61 3.02
CA GLY A 145 18.37 13.96 3.23
C GLY A 145 18.60 15.32 3.90
N ILE A 146 19.66 16.03 3.46
CA ILE A 146 20.07 17.32 4.04
C ILE A 146 19.10 18.41 3.58
N SER A 147 18.71 19.29 4.50
CA SER A 147 17.88 20.47 4.19
C SER A 147 18.52 21.32 3.08
N LYS A 148 17.73 21.64 2.05
CA LYS A 148 18.17 22.39 0.86
C LYS A 148 17.36 23.69 0.73
N PRO A 149 17.98 24.78 0.23
CA PRO A 149 17.23 26.00 -0.07
C PRO A 149 16.34 25.77 -1.32
N MET A 150 15.11 26.28 -1.26
CA MET A 150 14.12 26.22 -2.32
C MET A 150 13.21 27.45 -2.25
N LEU A 151 12.60 27.88 -3.34
CA LEU A 151 11.52 28.88 -3.30
C LEU A 151 10.26 28.22 -2.75
N LEU A 152 9.50 28.94 -1.94
CA LEU A 152 8.27 28.40 -1.35
C LEU A 152 7.25 27.96 -2.44
N ARG A 153 7.12 28.72 -3.53
CA ARG A 153 6.26 28.35 -4.67
C ARG A 153 6.64 27.02 -5.29
N ASP A 154 7.94 26.75 -5.43
CA ASP A 154 8.45 25.50 -6.02
C ASP A 154 8.17 24.33 -5.09
N LEU A 155 8.32 24.53 -3.78
CA LEU A 155 7.96 23.51 -2.79
C LEU A 155 6.47 23.17 -2.88
N ILE A 156 5.58 24.18 -2.91
CA ILE A 156 4.13 23.96 -2.99
C ILE A 156 3.78 23.21 -4.28
N THR A 157 4.37 23.59 -5.42
CA THR A 157 4.17 22.89 -6.69
C THR A 157 4.55 21.43 -6.59
N ARG A 158 5.70 21.11 -5.96
CA ARG A 158 6.14 19.73 -5.77
C ARG A 158 5.28 18.96 -4.78
N LEU A 159 4.83 19.61 -3.70
CA LEU A 159 3.89 19.01 -2.75
C LEU A 159 2.56 18.64 -3.42
N ASP A 160 2.01 19.54 -4.24
CA ASP A 160 0.78 19.29 -4.99
C ASP A 160 0.96 18.13 -5.98
N ALA A 161 2.04 18.13 -6.75
CA ALA A 161 2.34 17.07 -7.70
C ALA A 161 2.52 15.70 -7.02
N THR A 162 3.08 15.68 -5.81
CA THR A 162 3.33 14.44 -5.07
C THR A 162 2.08 13.93 -4.35
N TYR A 163 1.35 14.79 -3.64
CA TYR A 163 0.33 14.39 -2.67
C TYR A 163 -1.12 14.63 -3.11
N ARG A 164 -1.37 15.46 -4.13
CA ARG A 164 -2.74 15.83 -4.57
C ARG A 164 -3.07 15.40 -6.00
N ASN A 165 -2.23 14.57 -6.63
CA ASN A 165 -2.48 14.05 -7.96
C ASN A 165 -3.33 12.76 -7.91
N HIS A 166 -3.02 11.73 -8.66
CA HIS A 166 -3.81 10.50 -8.81
C HIS A 166 -3.45 9.41 -7.80
N ILE A 167 -2.58 9.73 -6.82
CA ILE A 167 -2.16 8.82 -5.76
C ILE A 167 -2.32 9.53 -4.41
N GLY A 168 -2.96 8.86 -3.46
CA GLY A 168 -3.02 9.23 -2.05
C GLY A 168 -2.15 8.31 -1.21
N PHE A 169 -1.29 8.86 -0.35
CA PHE A 169 -0.36 8.10 0.47
C PHE A 169 -0.74 8.20 1.95
N GLU A 170 -1.13 7.10 2.57
CA GLU A 170 -1.33 6.99 4.01
C GLU A 170 -0.21 6.17 4.65
N TYR A 171 0.68 6.81 5.38
CA TYR A 171 1.81 6.17 6.06
C TYR A 171 2.19 6.83 7.38
N MET A 172 1.64 8.01 7.67
CA MET A 172 2.00 8.77 8.87
C MET A 172 1.51 8.12 10.17
N HIS A 173 0.56 7.18 10.09
CA HIS A 173 0.10 6.38 11.22
C HIS A 173 1.08 5.24 11.61
N ILE A 174 2.08 4.95 10.80
CA ILE A 174 3.09 3.91 11.08
C ILE A 174 4.02 4.42 12.18
N PRO A 175 4.12 3.75 13.37
CA PRO A 175 4.96 4.23 14.47
C PRO A 175 6.47 4.08 14.19
N ASP A 176 6.87 3.09 13.37
CA ASP A 176 8.28 2.88 13.01
C ASP A 176 8.81 4.02 12.13
N ARG A 177 9.75 4.78 12.68
CA ARG A 177 10.36 5.93 12.02
C ARG A 177 11.09 5.54 10.73
N LYS A 178 11.80 4.40 10.73
CA LYS A 178 12.58 3.96 9.55
C LYS A 178 11.65 3.64 8.38
N MET A 179 10.52 2.97 8.64
CA MET A 179 9.51 2.70 7.62
C MET A 179 8.92 3.99 7.06
N ARG A 180 8.53 4.94 7.93
CA ARG A 180 7.99 6.23 7.50
C ARG A 180 8.98 7.01 6.63
N GLU A 181 10.23 7.16 7.10
CA GLU A 181 11.28 7.90 6.39
C GLU A 181 11.60 7.24 5.05
N TRP A 182 11.61 5.90 4.99
CA TRP A 182 11.82 5.18 3.74
C TRP A 182 10.71 5.47 2.73
N ILE A 183 9.44 5.37 3.13
CA ILE A 183 8.29 5.69 2.26
C ILE A 183 8.37 7.15 1.83
N GLN A 184 8.53 8.07 2.78
CA GLN A 184 8.62 9.50 2.52
C GLN A 184 9.72 9.83 1.51
N GLN A 185 10.91 9.27 1.67
CA GLN A 185 12.00 9.46 0.75
C GLN A 185 11.63 8.97 -0.65
N ARG A 186 11.04 7.78 -0.78
CA ARG A 186 10.66 7.21 -2.08
C ARG A 186 9.63 8.05 -2.82
N ILE A 187 8.59 8.52 -2.13
CA ILE A 187 7.52 9.30 -2.77
C ILE A 187 7.95 10.75 -3.07
N GLU A 188 8.79 11.37 -2.23
CA GLU A 188 9.20 12.77 -2.38
C GLU A 188 10.43 12.95 -3.30
N THR A 189 11.27 11.91 -3.49
CA THR A 189 12.39 11.95 -4.45
C THR A 189 12.00 11.46 -5.83
N ALA A 190 10.90 10.70 -5.95
CA ALA A 190 10.44 10.25 -7.25
C ALA A 190 10.11 11.46 -8.14
N ASP A 191 10.62 11.44 -9.35
CA ASP A 191 10.20 12.37 -10.36
C ASP A 191 8.73 12.05 -10.72
N THR A 192 7.82 12.94 -10.26
CA THR A 192 6.37 12.78 -10.48
C THR A 192 5.99 12.94 -11.95
N GLU A 193 6.85 13.54 -12.77
CA GLU A 193 6.68 13.74 -14.20
C GLU A 193 7.31 12.60 -15.00
N GLN A 194 8.14 11.75 -14.38
CA GLN A 194 8.79 10.66 -15.07
C GLN A 194 7.79 9.55 -15.40
N SER A 195 7.47 9.43 -16.66
CA SER A 195 6.68 8.30 -17.19
C SER A 195 7.47 6.99 -17.08
N PRO A 196 6.79 5.86 -16.89
CA PRO A 196 7.41 4.54 -16.98
C PRO A 196 8.19 4.35 -18.28
N SER A 197 9.12 3.40 -18.32
CA SER A 197 9.82 3.06 -19.55
C SER A 197 8.84 2.70 -20.68
N ARG A 198 9.26 2.88 -21.94
CA ARG A 198 8.43 2.48 -23.10
C ARG A 198 8.02 1.00 -23.02
N GLU A 199 8.91 0.14 -22.58
CA GLU A 199 8.62 -1.29 -22.37
C GLU A 199 7.48 -1.50 -21.37
N THR A 200 7.53 -0.83 -20.23
CA THR A 200 6.46 -0.88 -19.21
C THR A 200 5.15 -0.30 -19.74
N GLN A 201 5.21 0.81 -20.48
CA GLN A 201 4.03 1.43 -21.08
C GLN A 201 3.35 0.49 -22.10
N LEU A 202 4.14 -0.16 -22.96
CA LEU A 202 3.64 -1.11 -23.93
C LEU A 202 3.05 -2.35 -23.25
N ARG A 203 3.72 -2.87 -22.21
CA ARG A 203 3.23 -3.98 -21.40
C ARG A 203 1.87 -3.67 -20.76
N ILE A 204 1.71 -2.47 -20.20
CA ILE A 204 0.43 -2.01 -19.64
C ILE A 204 -0.64 -1.97 -20.74
N LEU A 205 -0.33 -1.40 -21.91
CA LEU A 205 -1.27 -1.32 -23.03
C LEU A 205 -1.69 -2.73 -23.50
N THR A 206 -0.75 -3.64 -23.66
CA THR A 206 -1.03 -5.04 -24.05
C THR A 206 -1.96 -5.70 -23.04
N LYS A 207 -1.68 -5.57 -21.75
CA LYS A 207 -2.50 -6.16 -20.70
C LYS A 207 -3.90 -5.53 -20.60
N LEU A 208 -4.02 -4.22 -20.78
CA LEU A 208 -5.33 -3.55 -20.86
C LEU A 208 -6.10 -4.00 -22.10
N THR A 209 -5.42 -4.17 -23.24
CA THR A 209 -6.03 -4.64 -24.48
C THR A 209 -6.56 -6.05 -24.33
N ALA A 210 -5.77 -6.98 -23.78
CA ALA A 210 -6.20 -8.34 -23.52
C ALA A 210 -7.39 -8.38 -22.55
N ALA A 211 -7.35 -7.62 -21.46
CA ALA A 211 -8.43 -7.53 -20.49
C ALA A 211 -9.73 -7.03 -21.12
N THR A 212 -9.68 -5.94 -21.90
CA THR A 212 -10.85 -5.34 -22.53
C THR A 212 -11.46 -6.28 -23.58
N ILE A 213 -10.61 -6.85 -24.45
CA ILE A 213 -11.08 -7.75 -25.53
C ILE A 213 -11.70 -9.03 -24.93
N PHE A 214 -11.12 -9.58 -23.85
CA PHE A 214 -11.68 -10.74 -23.18
C PHE A 214 -13.09 -10.47 -22.63
N GLU A 215 -13.31 -9.35 -21.94
CA GLU A 215 -14.64 -8.96 -21.42
C GLU A 215 -15.66 -8.78 -22.57
N GLU A 216 -15.28 -8.06 -23.63
CA GLU A 216 -16.12 -7.86 -24.81
C GLU A 216 -16.47 -9.19 -25.48
N PHE A 217 -15.49 -10.09 -25.59
CA PHE A 217 -15.65 -11.39 -26.23
C PHE A 217 -16.65 -12.26 -25.46
N VAL A 218 -16.42 -12.43 -24.16
CA VAL A 218 -17.28 -13.25 -23.29
C VAL A 218 -18.71 -12.69 -23.28
N ARG A 219 -18.87 -11.38 -23.16
CA ARG A 219 -20.19 -10.73 -23.19
C ARG A 219 -20.94 -10.96 -24.51
N LYS A 220 -20.23 -10.94 -25.66
CA LYS A 220 -20.86 -11.17 -26.99
C LYS A 220 -21.21 -12.62 -27.23
N LYS A 221 -20.37 -13.55 -26.78
CA LYS A 221 -20.57 -14.99 -27.06
C LYS A 221 -21.55 -15.66 -26.08
N TYR A 222 -21.58 -15.21 -24.81
CA TYR A 222 -22.36 -15.82 -23.74
C TYR A 222 -23.39 -14.85 -23.15
N LEU A 223 -24.33 -14.43 -23.99
CA LEU A 223 -25.40 -13.50 -23.62
C LEU A 223 -26.20 -14.02 -22.41
N GLY A 224 -26.37 -13.19 -21.38
CA GLY A 224 -27.13 -13.53 -20.19
C GLY A 224 -26.40 -14.42 -19.17
N ALA A 225 -25.17 -14.83 -19.45
CA ALA A 225 -24.37 -15.56 -18.48
C ALA A 225 -23.81 -14.62 -17.42
N HIS A 226 -23.81 -15.04 -16.15
CA HIS A 226 -23.15 -14.31 -15.08
C HIS A 226 -21.62 -14.45 -15.20
N THR A 227 -20.94 -13.33 -15.35
CA THR A 227 -19.48 -13.26 -15.51
C THR A 227 -18.81 -12.41 -14.43
N PHE A 228 -19.57 -11.53 -13.78
CA PHE A 228 -19.08 -10.52 -12.85
C PHE A 228 -17.95 -9.70 -13.48
N SER A 229 -18.30 -9.01 -14.54
CA SER A 229 -17.39 -8.27 -15.41
C SER A 229 -16.42 -7.35 -14.68
N LEU A 230 -15.21 -7.25 -15.22
CA LEU A 230 -14.15 -6.33 -14.78
C LEU A 230 -14.27 -4.95 -15.44
N GLU A 231 -15.20 -4.73 -16.37
CA GLU A 231 -15.32 -3.47 -17.09
C GLU A 231 -15.44 -2.25 -16.15
N GLY A 232 -14.56 -1.26 -16.36
CA GLY A 232 -14.39 -0.07 -15.50
C GLY A 232 -13.29 -0.21 -14.46
N ALA A 233 -12.64 -1.40 -14.38
CA ALA A 233 -11.55 -1.68 -13.47
C ALA A 233 -10.43 -2.52 -14.12
N GLU A 234 -10.31 -2.47 -15.45
CA GLU A 234 -9.40 -3.30 -16.26
C GLU A 234 -7.93 -3.10 -15.86
N THR A 235 -7.59 -1.98 -15.23
CA THR A 235 -6.24 -1.72 -14.70
C THR A 235 -5.81 -2.74 -13.62
N LEU A 236 -6.74 -3.52 -13.05
CA LEU A 236 -6.40 -4.65 -12.18
C LEU A 236 -5.45 -5.62 -12.89
N ILE A 237 -5.65 -5.88 -14.18
CA ILE A 237 -4.83 -6.86 -14.93
C ILE A 237 -3.37 -6.40 -15.06
N PRO A 238 -3.04 -5.19 -15.56
CA PRO A 238 -1.66 -4.73 -15.51
C PRO A 238 -1.10 -4.53 -14.08
N LEU A 239 -1.93 -4.18 -13.06
CA LEU A 239 -1.50 -4.14 -11.67
C LEU A 239 -0.97 -5.50 -11.21
N LEU A 240 -1.74 -6.56 -11.44
CA LEU A 240 -1.37 -7.93 -11.06
C LEU A 240 -0.14 -8.42 -11.83
N ASP A 241 -0.10 -8.18 -13.14
CA ASP A 241 1.03 -8.56 -14.00
C ASP A 241 2.34 -7.90 -13.55
N LEU A 242 2.31 -6.60 -13.24
CA LEU A 242 3.47 -5.87 -12.71
C LEU A 242 3.87 -6.35 -11.29
N SER A 243 2.89 -6.73 -10.46
CA SER A 243 3.17 -7.30 -9.13
C SER A 243 3.85 -8.67 -9.25
N LEU A 244 3.41 -9.52 -10.19
CA LEU A 244 4.06 -10.80 -10.47
C LEU A 244 5.47 -10.63 -11.06
N LYS A 245 5.64 -9.63 -11.94
CA LYS A 245 6.96 -9.28 -12.48
C LYS A 245 7.92 -8.90 -11.35
N ALA A 246 7.52 -7.99 -10.46
CA ALA A 246 8.33 -7.59 -9.32
C ALA A 246 8.61 -8.77 -8.38
N ALA A 247 7.60 -9.61 -8.09
CA ALA A 247 7.77 -10.81 -7.27
C ALA A 247 8.82 -11.77 -7.85
N ALA A 248 8.79 -12.02 -9.16
CA ALA A 248 9.75 -12.87 -9.84
C ALA A 248 11.18 -12.28 -9.85
N GLU A 249 11.30 -10.95 -10.03
CA GLU A 249 12.57 -10.23 -9.97
C GLU A 249 13.17 -10.24 -8.55
N ASP A 250 12.33 -10.23 -7.51
CA ASP A 250 12.71 -10.36 -6.10
C ASP A 250 13.02 -11.82 -5.67
N GLY A 251 12.91 -12.78 -6.59
CA GLY A 251 13.26 -14.19 -6.36
C GLY A 251 12.18 -15.00 -5.65
N LEU A 252 10.90 -14.56 -5.67
CA LEU A 252 9.81 -15.39 -5.20
C LEU A 252 9.56 -16.55 -6.18
N ASN A 253 9.15 -17.69 -5.64
CA ASN A 253 8.84 -18.90 -6.40
C ASN A 253 7.34 -19.20 -6.45
N GLU A 254 6.60 -18.68 -5.49
CA GLU A 254 5.19 -18.99 -5.29
C GLU A 254 4.38 -17.73 -4.99
N VAL A 255 3.29 -17.54 -5.73
CA VAL A 255 2.25 -16.56 -5.38
C VAL A 255 0.91 -17.27 -5.28
N VAL A 256 0.26 -17.12 -4.13
CA VAL A 256 -1.11 -17.60 -3.94
C VAL A 256 -2.03 -16.39 -3.99
N VAL A 257 -2.93 -16.42 -4.96
CA VAL A 257 -3.93 -15.37 -5.19
C VAL A 257 -5.26 -15.82 -4.60
N ALA A 258 -5.94 -14.91 -3.91
CA ALA A 258 -7.35 -15.09 -3.53
C ALA A 258 -8.14 -13.86 -3.92
N MET A 259 -9.35 -14.07 -4.38
CA MET A 259 -10.26 -13.01 -4.82
C MET A 259 -11.70 -13.49 -4.82
N ALA A 260 -12.62 -12.54 -4.72
CA ALA A 260 -14.04 -12.76 -4.99
C ALA A 260 -14.32 -12.96 -6.50
N HIS A 261 -15.58 -12.94 -6.87
CA HIS A 261 -16.06 -13.26 -8.23
C HIS A 261 -15.73 -12.18 -9.28
N ARG A 262 -15.71 -10.88 -8.91
CA ARG A 262 -15.55 -9.78 -9.89
C ARG A 262 -14.19 -9.79 -10.58
N GLY A 263 -14.21 -9.87 -11.92
CA GLY A 263 -13.01 -9.94 -12.74
C GLY A 263 -12.27 -11.27 -12.68
N ARG A 264 -12.82 -12.29 -12.00
CA ARG A 264 -12.13 -13.56 -11.79
C ARG A 264 -11.81 -14.31 -13.07
N LEU A 265 -12.76 -14.34 -14.03
CA LEU A 265 -12.52 -14.98 -15.32
C LEU A 265 -11.38 -14.31 -16.08
N ASN A 266 -11.31 -13.00 -16.04
CA ASN A 266 -10.24 -12.22 -16.65
C ASN A 266 -8.88 -12.50 -15.98
N VAL A 267 -8.84 -12.58 -14.63
CA VAL A 267 -7.64 -12.94 -13.87
C VAL A 267 -7.20 -14.39 -14.19
N LEU A 268 -8.15 -15.32 -14.31
CA LEU A 268 -7.86 -16.71 -14.71
C LEU A 268 -7.16 -16.77 -16.07
N ALA A 269 -7.69 -16.06 -17.07
CA ALA A 269 -7.13 -16.04 -18.42
C ALA A 269 -5.79 -15.27 -18.48
N ASN A 270 -5.79 -13.99 -18.06
CA ASN A 270 -4.70 -13.06 -18.36
C ASN A 270 -3.57 -13.04 -17.32
N ILE A 271 -3.77 -13.63 -16.13
CA ILE A 271 -2.80 -13.64 -15.03
C ILE A 271 -2.37 -15.05 -14.64
N VAL A 272 -3.32 -15.95 -14.40
CA VAL A 272 -3.02 -17.34 -14.00
C VAL A 272 -2.62 -18.20 -15.20
N GLY A 273 -3.05 -17.81 -16.41
CA GLY A 273 -2.75 -18.53 -17.65
C GLY A 273 -3.67 -19.75 -17.89
N LYS A 274 -4.87 -19.75 -17.32
CA LYS A 274 -5.92 -20.72 -17.71
C LYS A 274 -6.31 -20.43 -19.14
N ARG A 275 -6.24 -21.46 -20.00
CA ARG A 275 -6.56 -21.27 -21.43
C ARG A 275 -8.02 -20.84 -21.59
N PRO A 276 -8.31 -19.82 -22.41
CA PRO A 276 -9.67 -19.41 -22.72
C PRO A 276 -10.58 -20.54 -23.18
N VAL A 277 -10.06 -21.51 -23.96
CA VAL A 277 -10.84 -22.69 -24.38
C VAL A 277 -11.38 -23.48 -23.18
N ASP A 278 -10.62 -23.61 -22.10
CA ASP A 278 -11.07 -24.32 -20.90
C ASP A 278 -12.15 -23.52 -20.14
N ILE A 279 -12.06 -22.18 -20.17
CA ILE A 279 -13.09 -21.29 -19.63
C ILE A 279 -14.37 -21.38 -20.49
N PHE A 280 -14.24 -21.38 -21.81
CA PHE A 280 -15.38 -21.47 -22.74
C PHE A 280 -16.14 -22.80 -22.57
N ARG A 281 -15.43 -23.92 -22.43
CA ARG A 281 -16.05 -25.22 -22.13
C ARG A 281 -16.86 -25.22 -20.83
N GLU A 282 -16.41 -24.47 -19.81
CA GLU A 282 -17.17 -24.32 -18.56
C GLU A 282 -18.45 -23.52 -18.73
N PHE A 283 -18.58 -22.69 -19.77
CA PHE A 283 -19.84 -22.02 -20.12
C PHE A 283 -20.79 -22.96 -20.85
N GLU A 284 -20.29 -23.91 -21.63
CA GLU A 284 -21.05 -24.78 -22.51
C GLU A 284 -21.35 -26.16 -21.90
N ASP A 285 -20.79 -26.46 -20.68
CA ASP A 285 -20.97 -27.78 -20.05
C ASP A 285 -22.43 -28.03 -19.64
N PRO A 286 -23.19 -28.81 -20.42
CA PRO A 286 -24.59 -29.14 -20.13
C PRO A 286 -24.72 -30.18 -19.02
N TYR A 287 -23.62 -30.79 -18.54
CA TYR A 287 -23.59 -31.91 -17.60
C TYR A 287 -22.96 -31.57 -16.27
N SER A 288 -22.80 -30.26 -15.94
CA SER A 288 -22.18 -29.82 -14.69
C SER A 288 -22.81 -30.44 -13.43
N ASP A 289 -24.12 -30.73 -13.49
CA ASP A 289 -24.88 -31.29 -12.37
C ASP A 289 -24.73 -32.82 -12.20
N TRP A 290 -24.13 -33.52 -13.17
CA TRP A 290 -24.07 -34.98 -13.19
C TRP A 290 -22.82 -35.59 -12.56
N TYR A 291 -21.80 -34.77 -12.25
CA TYR A 291 -20.56 -35.25 -11.67
C TYR A 291 -20.43 -34.81 -10.20
N LEU A 292 -20.47 -35.78 -9.29
CA LEU A 292 -20.13 -35.57 -7.86
C LEU A 292 -18.79 -34.83 -7.75
N GLY A 293 -18.82 -33.58 -7.22
CA GLY A 293 -17.67 -32.72 -7.03
C GLY A 293 -17.47 -31.61 -8.09
N ARG A 294 -18.33 -31.49 -9.10
CA ARG A 294 -18.31 -30.41 -10.10
C ARG A 294 -19.43 -29.37 -9.94
N GLY A 295 -20.16 -29.40 -8.85
CA GLY A 295 -21.35 -28.55 -8.64
C GLY A 295 -21.06 -27.09 -8.28
N ASP A 296 -19.84 -26.58 -8.49
CA ASP A 296 -19.54 -25.18 -8.23
C ASP A 296 -19.60 -24.33 -9.50
N VAL A 297 -19.97 -23.05 -9.33
CA VAL A 297 -20.13 -22.12 -10.44
C VAL A 297 -18.76 -21.69 -10.99
N LYS A 298 -18.68 -21.44 -12.30
CA LYS A 298 -17.42 -21.13 -13.00
C LYS A 298 -16.61 -20.01 -12.37
N TYR A 299 -17.26 -19.01 -11.80
CA TYR A 299 -16.60 -17.87 -11.13
C TYR A 299 -16.14 -18.15 -9.69
N HIS A 300 -16.26 -19.38 -9.19
CA HIS A 300 -15.64 -19.87 -7.96
C HIS A 300 -14.43 -20.77 -8.21
N LEU A 301 -14.27 -21.27 -9.42
CA LEU A 301 -13.19 -22.18 -9.76
C LEU A 301 -11.82 -21.53 -9.61
N GLY A 302 -10.86 -22.31 -9.15
CA GLY A 302 -9.45 -21.95 -9.09
C GLY A 302 -8.67 -22.55 -10.24
N ALA A 303 -7.44 -22.11 -10.39
CA ALA A 303 -6.46 -22.68 -11.31
C ALA A 303 -5.04 -22.39 -10.81
N SER A 304 -4.06 -23.05 -11.38
CA SER A 304 -2.66 -22.70 -11.19
C SER A 304 -1.88 -22.84 -12.49
N GLY A 305 -0.85 -22.02 -12.64
CA GLY A 305 0.01 -22.02 -13.80
C GLY A 305 1.37 -21.44 -13.48
N ASP A 306 2.32 -21.64 -14.38
CA ASP A 306 3.65 -21.07 -14.27
C ASP A 306 3.71 -19.77 -15.06
N TRP A 307 3.86 -18.66 -14.36
CA TRP A 307 4.10 -17.36 -14.94
C TRP A 307 5.60 -17.19 -15.20
N GLN A 308 5.97 -16.68 -16.37
CA GLN A 308 7.34 -16.53 -16.78
C GLN A 308 7.69 -15.05 -16.99
N ALA A 309 8.71 -14.57 -16.27
CA ALA A 309 9.27 -13.25 -16.51
C ALA A 309 10.09 -13.22 -17.81
N ALA A 310 10.24 -12.02 -18.38
CA ALA A 310 11.14 -11.82 -19.54
C ALA A 310 12.60 -12.22 -19.24
N SER A 311 13.01 -12.15 -17.98
CA SER A 311 14.33 -12.63 -17.49
C SER A 311 14.49 -14.15 -17.52
N GLY A 312 13.43 -14.92 -17.79
CA GLY A 312 13.40 -16.38 -17.70
C GLY A 312 13.07 -16.93 -16.32
N SER A 313 12.95 -16.10 -15.29
CA SER A 313 12.51 -16.51 -13.95
C SER A 313 11.08 -17.05 -13.99
N LYS A 314 10.85 -18.19 -13.34
CA LYS A 314 9.53 -18.83 -13.23
C LYS A 314 8.92 -18.56 -11.87
N LEU A 315 7.64 -18.24 -11.86
CA LEU A 315 6.83 -17.99 -10.67
C LEU A 315 5.58 -18.85 -10.75
N HIS A 316 5.38 -19.75 -9.79
CA HIS A 316 4.14 -20.51 -9.73
C HIS A 316 3.01 -19.68 -9.14
N VAL A 317 1.96 -19.45 -9.90
CA VAL A 317 0.78 -18.67 -9.50
C VAL A 317 -0.40 -19.60 -9.29
N SER A 318 -1.01 -19.54 -8.12
CA SER A 318 -2.19 -20.35 -7.81
C SER A 318 -3.33 -19.43 -7.38
N LEU A 319 -4.45 -19.46 -8.08
CA LEU A 319 -5.70 -18.83 -7.66
C LEU A 319 -6.52 -19.85 -6.85
N CYS A 320 -6.81 -19.51 -5.59
CA CYS A 320 -7.63 -20.34 -4.72
C CYS A 320 -9.07 -20.46 -5.24
N PHE A 321 -9.71 -21.59 -5.02
CA PHE A 321 -11.17 -21.66 -5.07
C PHE A 321 -11.76 -20.70 -4.03
N ASN A 322 -12.90 -20.08 -4.30
CA ASN A 322 -13.58 -19.26 -3.30
C ASN A 322 -15.06 -19.64 -3.19
N PRO A 323 -15.67 -19.49 -2.00
CA PRO A 323 -17.12 -19.60 -1.83
C PRO A 323 -17.81 -18.28 -2.19
N SER A 324 -19.16 -18.28 -2.16
CA SER A 324 -19.95 -17.05 -2.22
C SER A 324 -19.80 -16.16 -0.98
N HIS A 325 -19.31 -16.71 0.14
CA HIS A 325 -18.99 -15.95 1.34
C HIS A 325 -17.73 -15.12 1.10
N LEU A 326 -17.91 -13.81 0.98
CA LEU A 326 -16.82 -12.88 0.67
C LEU A 326 -15.76 -12.91 1.79
N GLU A 327 -14.52 -12.71 1.40
CA GLU A 327 -13.33 -12.58 2.26
C GLU A 327 -12.89 -13.86 3.02
N TYR A 328 -13.71 -14.92 3.08
CA TYR A 328 -13.34 -16.17 3.79
C TYR A 328 -12.17 -16.91 3.15
N VAL A 329 -11.90 -16.65 1.88
CA VAL A 329 -10.73 -17.20 1.18
C VAL A 329 -9.40 -16.59 1.64
N ASN A 330 -9.41 -15.42 2.30
CA ASN A 330 -8.21 -14.72 2.73
C ASN A 330 -7.33 -15.54 3.68
N PRO A 331 -7.81 -15.99 4.86
CA PRO A 331 -7.01 -16.82 5.75
C PRO A 331 -6.64 -18.16 5.12
N VAL A 332 -7.47 -18.70 4.21
CA VAL A 332 -7.15 -19.93 3.46
C VAL A 332 -5.93 -19.73 2.57
N ALA A 333 -5.88 -18.62 1.82
CA ALA A 333 -4.73 -18.30 0.97
C ALA A 333 -3.46 -18.06 1.79
N MET A 334 -3.56 -17.31 2.90
CA MET A 334 -2.44 -17.10 3.82
C MET A 334 -1.91 -18.43 4.39
N GLY A 335 -2.80 -19.30 4.84
CA GLY A 335 -2.43 -20.64 5.31
C GLY A 335 -1.78 -21.50 4.23
N ARG A 336 -2.26 -21.38 2.98
CA ARG A 336 -1.69 -22.09 1.82
C ARG A 336 -0.27 -21.61 1.49
N VAL A 337 -0.02 -20.30 1.50
CA VAL A 337 1.33 -19.74 1.35
C VAL A 337 2.24 -20.26 2.45
N ARG A 338 1.77 -20.18 3.71
CA ARG A 338 2.54 -20.63 4.86
C ARG A 338 2.92 -22.11 4.75
N ALA A 339 1.98 -22.96 4.37
CA ALA A 339 2.24 -24.40 4.19
C ALA A 339 3.26 -24.66 3.07
N LYS A 340 3.21 -23.89 1.96
CA LYS A 340 4.19 -23.99 0.88
C LYS A 340 5.59 -23.55 1.35
N GLN A 341 5.70 -22.45 2.08
CA GLN A 341 6.95 -21.97 2.68
C GLN A 341 7.55 -22.98 3.67
N ASP A 342 6.73 -23.54 4.55
CA ASP A 342 7.19 -24.57 5.53
C ASP A 342 7.68 -25.83 4.82
N ARG A 343 7.01 -26.27 3.74
CA ARG A 343 7.40 -27.45 2.95
C ARG A 343 8.78 -27.32 2.31
N ILE A 344 9.16 -26.12 1.85
CA ILE A 344 10.48 -25.87 1.25
C ILE A 344 11.53 -25.40 2.26
N GLY A 345 11.17 -25.30 3.54
CA GLY A 345 12.07 -24.84 4.60
C GLY A 345 12.36 -23.32 4.57
N ASP A 346 11.51 -22.53 3.94
CA ASP A 346 11.63 -21.06 3.89
C ASP A 346 11.28 -20.43 5.22
N ARG A 347 12.22 -20.45 6.16
CA ARG A 347 12.04 -19.90 7.52
C ARG A 347 11.97 -18.39 7.54
N GLU A 348 12.59 -17.74 6.56
CA GLU A 348 12.62 -16.28 6.45
C GLU A 348 11.42 -15.71 5.70
N ARG A 349 10.54 -16.56 5.16
CA ARG A 349 9.31 -16.16 4.44
C ARG A 349 9.57 -15.26 3.22
N ARG A 350 10.64 -15.57 2.47
CA ARG A 350 11.10 -14.77 1.31
C ARG A 350 10.70 -15.33 -0.04
N HIS A 351 10.31 -16.61 -0.13
CA HIS A 351 10.08 -17.30 -1.41
C HIS A 351 8.60 -17.46 -1.77
N GLY A 352 7.68 -17.00 -0.92
CA GLY A 352 6.26 -17.06 -1.17
C GLY A 352 5.55 -15.75 -0.84
N MET A 353 4.49 -15.44 -1.57
CA MET A 353 3.65 -14.26 -1.33
C MET A 353 2.17 -14.62 -1.39
N CYS A 354 1.39 -14.02 -0.49
CA CYS A 354 -0.06 -13.95 -0.59
C CYS A 354 -0.47 -12.65 -1.29
N LEU A 355 -1.37 -12.75 -2.28
CA LEU A 355 -1.98 -11.62 -2.98
C LEU A 355 -3.49 -11.74 -2.84
N LEU A 356 -4.11 -10.80 -2.11
CA LEU A 356 -5.54 -10.79 -1.81
C LEU A 356 -6.22 -9.65 -2.56
N ILE A 357 -7.27 -9.96 -3.30
CA ILE A 357 -8.06 -8.97 -4.04
C ILE A 357 -9.44 -8.89 -3.38
N HIS A 358 -9.78 -7.72 -2.88
CA HIS A 358 -10.95 -7.44 -2.09
C HIS A 358 -11.94 -6.54 -2.82
N GLY A 359 -13.24 -6.64 -2.52
CA GLY A 359 -14.20 -5.58 -2.80
C GLY A 359 -14.18 -4.55 -1.67
N ASP A 360 -14.42 -3.28 -1.98
CA ASP A 360 -14.36 -2.18 -1.01
C ASP A 360 -15.37 -2.33 0.15
N ALA A 361 -16.61 -2.67 -0.16
CA ALA A 361 -17.63 -2.86 0.86
C ALA A 361 -17.34 -4.09 1.74
N ALA A 362 -16.88 -5.20 1.14
CA ALA A 362 -16.52 -6.41 1.86
C ALA A 362 -15.31 -6.19 2.76
N PHE A 363 -14.27 -5.51 2.26
CA PHE A 363 -13.07 -5.20 3.05
C PHE A 363 -13.38 -4.38 4.31
N ALA A 364 -14.28 -3.40 4.20
CA ALA A 364 -14.70 -2.59 5.35
C ALA A 364 -15.66 -3.33 6.29
N GLY A 365 -16.55 -4.20 5.75
CA GLY A 365 -17.71 -4.73 6.48
C GLY A 365 -17.56 -6.15 7.01
N GLU A 366 -16.68 -6.97 6.43
CA GLU A 366 -16.55 -8.39 6.80
C GLU A 366 -15.50 -8.60 7.90
N GLY A 367 -15.93 -9.05 9.07
CA GLY A 367 -15.05 -9.24 10.25
C GLY A 367 -13.84 -10.15 10.00
N VAL A 368 -13.96 -11.13 9.09
CA VAL A 368 -12.85 -12.02 8.71
C VAL A 368 -11.65 -11.28 8.10
N VAL A 369 -11.84 -10.08 7.53
CA VAL A 369 -10.75 -9.22 7.06
C VAL A 369 -9.89 -8.79 8.25
N GLN A 370 -10.51 -8.29 9.32
CA GLN A 370 -9.80 -7.86 10.53
C GLN A 370 -9.11 -9.03 11.22
N GLU A 371 -9.74 -10.19 11.26
CA GLU A 371 -9.15 -11.42 11.79
C GLU A 371 -7.92 -11.83 10.97
N SER A 372 -8.00 -11.77 9.63
CA SER A 372 -6.89 -12.07 8.73
C SER A 372 -5.73 -11.09 8.91
N LEU A 373 -6.03 -9.78 9.00
CA LEU A 373 -5.03 -8.75 9.28
C LEU A 373 -4.30 -9.01 10.61
N ASN A 374 -5.02 -9.41 11.67
CA ASN A 374 -4.42 -9.76 12.95
C ASN A 374 -3.41 -10.92 12.86
N LEU A 375 -3.58 -11.85 11.91
CA LEU A 375 -2.66 -12.98 11.75
C LEU A 375 -1.33 -12.57 11.13
N SER A 376 -1.26 -11.47 10.39
CA SER A 376 -0.14 -11.08 9.52
C SER A 376 1.20 -10.99 10.25
N PHE A 377 1.22 -10.53 11.51
CA PHE A 377 2.46 -10.34 12.26
C PHE A 377 2.68 -11.38 13.36
N LEU A 378 1.77 -12.33 13.48
CA LEU A 378 1.94 -13.42 14.45
C LEU A 378 2.96 -14.43 13.93
N LYS A 379 3.96 -14.75 14.74
CA LYS A 379 5.08 -15.63 14.36
C LYS A 379 4.63 -16.95 13.71
N SER A 380 3.52 -17.53 14.19
CA SER A 380 2.99 -18.80 13.69
C SER A 380 2.21 -18.68 12.38
N TYR A 381 1.78 -17.47 12.01
CA TYR A 381 0.90 -17.23 10.84
C TYR A 381 1.54 -16.33 9.77
N ALA A 382 2.51 -15.50 10.13
CA ALA A 382 3.16 -14.57 9.21
C ALA A 382 3.70 -15.27 7.96
N THR A 383 3.52 -14.63 6.81
CA THR A 383 3.91 -15.12 5.48
C THR A 383 5.00 -14.27 4.80
N GLY A 384 5.54 -13.26 5.49
CA GLY A 384 6.52 -12.33 4.91
C GLY A 384 5.90 -11.17 4.15
N GLY A 385 4.68 -10.80 4.51
CA GLY A 385 3.91 -9.68 3.95
C GLY A 385 2.96 -10.12 2.83
N THR A 386 1.72 -9.66 2.95
CA THR A 386 0.63 -9.84 1.98
C THR A 386 0.45 -8.57 1.17
N LEU A 387 0.25 -8.71 -0.14
CA LEU A 387 -0.22 -7.60 -0.97
C LEU A 387 -1.74 -7.64 -1.00
N HIS A 388 -2.38 -6.63 -0.39
CA HIS A 388 -3.82 -6.42 -0.44
C HIS A 388 -4.15 -5.44 -1.55
N VAL A 389 -5.05 -5.82 -2.44
CA VAL A 389 -5.55 -4.96 -3.54
C VAL A 389 -7.05 -4.82 -3.38
N ILE A 390 -7.51 -3.61 -3.11
CA ILE A 390 -8.94 -3.32 -3.06
C ILE A 390 -9.40 -2.88 -4.45
N LEU A 391 -10.29 -3.67 -5.05
CA LEU A 391 -11.01 -3.29 -6.26
C LEU A 391 -12.18 -2.40 -5.86
N ASN A 392 -11.87 -1.11 -5.66
CA ASN A 392 -12.80 -0.14 -5.10
C ASN A 392 -13.67 0.47 -6.19
N ASN A 393 -14.82 -0.12 -6.43
CA ASN A 393 -15.80 0.40 -7.39
C ASN A 393 -16.84 1.34 -6.77
N GLN A 394 -16.66 1.70 -5.51
CA GLN A 394 -17.49 2.65 -4.76
C GLN A 394 -18.97 2.25 -4.63
N LEU A 395 -19.25 0.93 -4.73
CA LEU A 395 -20.59 0.36 -4.58
C LEU A 395 -20.54 -1.00 -3.91
N GLY A 396 -21.26 -1.15 -2.79
CA GLY A 396 -21.54 -2.46 -2.19
C GLY A 396 -22.88 -3.00 -2.67
N PHE A 397 -22.91 -3.86 -3.69
CA PHE A 397 -24.12 -4.29 -4.40
C PHE A 397 -24.86 -3.09 -4.99
N THR A 398 -25.77 -2.44 -4.24
CA THR A 398 -26.51 -1.21 -4.59
C THR A 398 -26.35 -0.11 -3.54
N THR A 399 -25.46 -0.31 -2.54
CA THR A 399 -25.29 0.61 -1.41
C THR A 399 -24.09 1.54 -1.65
N LEU A 400 -24.28 2.83 -1.49
CA LEU A 400 -23.23 3.85 -1.59
C LEU A 400 -22.29 3.82 -0.37
N PRO A 401 -21.07 4.35 -0.48
CA PRO A 401 -20.11 4.38 0.64
C PRO A 401 -20.66 5.06 1.89
N GLU A 402 -21.36 6.19 1.73
CA GLU A 402 -21.97 6.95 2.83
C GLU A 402 -23.03 6.20 3.62
N ASP A 403 -23.69 5.22 2.98
CA ASP A 403 -24.72 4.37 3.60
C ASP A 403 -24.15 3.05 4.13
N SER A 404 -22.89 2.71 3.75
CA SER A 404 -22.28 1.42 4.07
C SER A 404 -21.22 1.47 5.16
N ARG A 405 -20.57 2.62 5.38
CA ARG A 405 -19.50 2.75 6.37
C ARG A 405 -19.40 4.16 6.95
N SER A 406 -18.96 4.26 8.20
CA SER A 406 -18.71 5.53 8.88
C SER A 406 -17.31 6.09 8.64
N SER A 407 -16.39 5.26 8.14
CA SER A 407 -15.00 5.65 7.86
C SER A 407 -14.86 6.37 6.52
N THR A 408 -13.86 7.22 6.38
CA THR A 408 -13.55 7.92 5.13
C THR A 408 -13.21 6.92 4.03
N TYR A 409 -12.32 5.96 4.33
CA TYR A 409 -11.91 4.93 3.39
C TYR A 409 -12.39 3.55 3.80
N CYS A 410 -12.64 2.69 2.83
CA CYS A 410 -12.88 1.28 3.11
C CYS A 410 -11.66 0.61 3.75
N THR A 411 -10.48 1.17 3.55
CA THR A 411 -9.20 0.68 4.06
C THR A 411 -8.85 1.16 5.47
N ASP A 412 -9.69 1.98 6.10
CA ASP A 412 -9.43 2.46 7.46
C ASP A 412 -9.29 1.33 8.50
N VAL A 413 -9.95 0.20 8.26
CA VAL A 413 -9.80 -1.01 9.08
C VAL A 413 -8.35 -1.55 9.07
N ALA A 414 -7.59 -1.35 8.00
CA ALA A 414 -6.20 -1.79 7.91
C ALA A 414 -5.24 -0.95 8.77
N LYS A 415 -5.65 0.23 9.24
CA LYS A 415 -4.85 1.07 10.14
C LYS A 415 -4.65 0.47 11.53
N MET A 416 -5.34 -0.64 11.84
CA MET A 416 -5.00 -1.45 13.02
C MET A 416 -3.57 -2.03 12.94
N LEU A 417 -3.02 -2.15 11.73
CA LEU A 417 -1.64 -2.56 11.49
C LEU A 417 -0.77 -1.36 11.09
N PRO A 418 0.51 -1.38 11.47
CA PRO A 418 1.47 -0.35 11.03
C PRO A 418 1.98 -0.63 9.61
N VAL A 419 1.08 -0.55 8.63
CA VAL A 419 1.36 -0.82 7.20
C VAL A 419 0.92 0.35 6.32
N PRO A 420 1.58 0.61 5.19
CA PRO A 420 1.18 1.68 4.30
C PRO A 420 -0.08 1.33 3.52
N ILE A 421 -0.88 2.36 3.24
CA ILE A 421 -2.05 2.30 2.37
C ILE A 421 -1.84 3.28 1.24
N PHE A 422 -1.93 2.80 0.01
CA PHE A 422 -1.79 3.61 -1.19
C PHE A 422 -3.10 3.61 -1.96
N HIS A 423 -3.76 4.76 -2.00
CA HIS A 423 -4.95 4.98 -2.82
C HIS A 423 -4.52 5.40 -4.21
N VAL A 424 -5.13 4.86 -5.24
CA VAL A 424 -4.79 5.21 -6.62
C VAL A 424 -6.00 5.21 -7.52
N ASN A 425 -6.08 6.22 -8.40
CA ASN A 425 -7.11 6.27 -9.43
C ASN A 425 -6.78 5.26 -10.55
N GLY A 426 -7.62 4.24 -10.71
CA GLY A 426 -7.45 3.16 -11.69
C GLY A 426 -7.53 3.60 -13.16
N GLU A 427 -8.08 4.78 -13.47
CA GLU A 427 -8.05 5.34 -14.83
C GLU A 427 -6.65 5.83 -15.25
N TYR A 428 -5.68 5.84 -14.32
CA TYR A 428 -4.30 6.23 -14.59
C TYR A 428 -3.33 5.06 -14.41
N PRO A 429 -3.22 4.15 -15.40
CA PRO A 429 -2.42 2.92 -15.27
C PRO A 429 -0.93 3.18 -14.94
N GLN A 430 -0.38 4.33 -15.34
CA GLN A 430 1.00 4.70 -14.98
C GLN A 430 1.14 5.00 -13.47
N SER A 431 0.13 5.65 -12.87
CA SER A 431 0.09 5.88 -11.43
C SER A 431 -0.05 4.56 -10.67
N VAL A 432 -0.85 3.64 -11.20
CA VAL A 432 -0.99 2.27 -10.64
C VAL A 432 0.34 1.52 -10.72
N ALA A 433 1.06 1.59 -11.84
CA ALA A 433 2.38 0.97 -11.99
C ALA A 433 3.40 1.51 -10.95
N ARG A 434 3.38 2.82 -10.70
CA ARG A 434 4.21 3.46 -9.67
C ARG A 434 3.88 2.95 -8.26
N VAL A 435 2.59 2.85 -7.93
CA VAL A 435 2.13 2.34 -6.64
C VAL A 435 2.53 0.87 -6.46
N VAL A 436 2.39 0.04 -7.50
CA VAL A 436 2.84 -1.36 -7.47
C VAL A 436 4.34 -1.46 -7.17
N GLY A 437 5.17 -0.67 -7.87
CA GLY A 437 6.61 -0.66 -7.61
C GLY A 437 6.93 -0.33 -6.15
N LEU A 438 6.33 0.76 -5.62
CA LEU A 438 6.52 1.17 -4.23
C LEU A 438 6.04 0.11 -3.22
N ALA A 439 4.87 -0.50 -3.47
CA ALA A 439 4.28 -1.52 -2.61
C ALA A 439 5.15 -2.78 -2.55
N MET A 440 5.63 -3.25 -3.70
CA MET A 440 6.47 -4.43 -3.78
C MET A 440 7.85 -4.20 -3.15
N GLU A 441 8.48 -3.04 -3.41
CA GLU A 441 9.74 -2.66 -2.74
C GLU A 441 9.58 -2.59 -1.21
N PHE A 442 8.48 -1.99 -0.72
CA PHE A 442 8.21 -1.93 0.73
C PHE A 442 8.04 -3.33 1.32
N ARG A 443 7.22 -4.18 0.68
CA ARG A 443 7.01 -5.56 1.11
C ARG A 443 8.34 -6.32 1.20
N THR A 444 9.15 -6.24 0.17
CA THR A 444 10.45 -6.94 0.11
C THR A 444 11.41 -6.45 1.18
N MET A 445 11.47 -5.13 1.37
CA MET A 445 12.37 -4.51 2.37
C MET A 445 11.99 -4.84 3.81
N PHE A 446 10.69 -4.75 4.13
CA PHE A 446 10.22 -4.82 5.53
C PHE A 446 9.47 -6.11 5.85
N GLN A 447 9.16 -6.94 4.88
CA GLN A 447 8.34 -8.17 5.03
C GLN A 447 7.03 -7.88 5.78
N ARG A 448 6.35 -6.82 5.38
CA ARG A 448 5.08 -6.35 5.93
C ARG A 448 4.01 -6.30 4.85
N ASP A 449 2.77 -6.35 5.29
CA ASP A 449 1.64 -6.17 4.41
C ASP A 449 1.65 -4.77 3.80
N VAL A 450 1.06 -4.64 2.64
CA VAL A 450 0.83 -3.37 1.95
C VAL A 450 -0.57 -3.39 1.37
N VAL A 451 -1.25 -2.26 1.44
CA VAL A 451 -2.61 -2.10 0.91
C VAL A 451 -2.58 -1.15 -0.29
N ILE A 452 -3.12 -1.59 -1.42
CA ILE A 452 -3.38 -0.76 -2.60
C ILE A 452 -4.89 -0.65 -2.74
N ASP A 453 -5.42 0.54 -2.59
CA ASP A 453 -6.83 0.86 -2.80
C ASP A 453 -7.01 1.47 -4.20
N MET A 454 -7.37 0.63 -5.17
CA MET A 454 -7.54 1.04 -6.57
C MET A 454 -8.97 1.51 -6.81
N TYR A 455 -9.16 2.83 -6.83
CA TYR A 455 -10.42 3.47 -7.18
C TYR A 455 -10.78 3.22 -8.64
N SER A 456 -11.97 2.73 -8.85
CA SER A 456 -12.52 2.33 -10.14
C SER A 456 -14.03 2.57 -10.17
N TYR A 457 -14.70 2.06 -11.17
CA TYR A 457 -16.16 2.00 -11.22
C TYR A 457 -16.59 0.66 -11.81
N ARG A 458 -17.83 0.34 -11.63
CA ARG A 458 -18.47 -0.86 -12.18
C ARG A 458 -19.34 -0.45 -13.36
N ARG A 459 -18.97 -0.85 -14.59
CA ARG A 459 -19.69 -0.43 -15.81
C ARG A 459 -21.04 -1.11 -15.96
N LEU A 460 -21.16 -2.36 -15.58
CA LEU A 460 -22.39 -3.14 -15.64
C LEU A 460 -23.04 -3.24 -14.25
N GLY A 461 -24.25 -3.83 -14.15
CA GLY A 461 -24.88 -4.13 -12.87
C GLY A 461 -24.04 -5.05 -11.97
N HIS A 462 -24.50 -5.34 -10.77
CA HIS A 462 -23.85 -6.35 -9.92
C HIS A 462 -23.81 -7.70 -10.65
N ASN A 463 -24.94 -8.09 -11.20
CA ASN A 463 -25.07 -9.08 -12.24
C ASN A 463 -25.27 -8.35 -13.57
N GLU A 464 -24.78 -8.89 -14.67
CA GLU A 464 -24.84 -8.24 -15.98
C GLU A 464 -26.28 -8.10 -16.51
N ALA A 465 -27.23 -8.88 -15.97
CA ALA A 465 -28.64 -8.80 -16.31
C ALA A 465 -29.41 -7.69 -15.56
N ASP A 466 -28.82 -7.12 -14.50
CA ASP A 466 -29.44 -6.08 -13.70
C ASP A 466 -29.30 -4.72 -14.38
N GLU A 467 -30.37 -3.88 -14.33
CA GLU A 467 -30.29 -2.50 -14.78
C GLU A 467 -29.86 -1.58 -13.61
N PRO A 468 -28.58 -1.22 -13.54
CA PRO A 468 -28.05 -0.51 -12.38
C PRO A 468 -28.49 0.95 -12.31
N ALA A 469 -28.97 1.54 -13.39
CA ALA A 469 -29.45 2.92 -13.42
C ALA A 469 -30.73 3.11 -12.57
N PHE A 470 -31.46 2.02 -12.26
CA PHE A 470 -32.63 2.10 -11.37
C PHE A 470 -32.26 2.48 -9.93
N THR A 471 -31.07 2.11 -9.48
CA THR A 471 -30.61 2.41 -8.11
C THR A 471 -29.59 3.55 -8.08
N GLN A 472 -28.70 3.67 -9.06
CA GLN A 472 -27.64 4.69 -9.12
C GLN A 472 -27.64 5.45 -10.46
N PRO A 473 -28.68 6.22 -10.78
CA PRO A 473 -28.82 6.86 -12.10
C PRO A 473 -27.70 7.85 -12.42
N LEU A 474 -27.24 8.64 -11.45
CA LEU A 474 -26.20 9.65 -11.66
C LEU A 474 -24.82 9.02 -11.92
N ILE A 475 -24.50 7.93 -11.20
CA ILE A 475 -23.25 7.18 -11.37
C ILE A 475 -23.22 6.59 -12.78
N TYR A 476 -24.28 5.89 -13.21
CA TYR A 476 -24.31 5.25 -14.51
C TYR A 476 -24.42 6.23 -15.66
N GLN A 477 -25.05 7.38 -15.49
CA GLN A 477 -24.99 8.49 -16.46
C GLN A 477 -23.55 9.03 -16.63
N ALA A 478 -22.76 9.09 -15.55
CA ALA A 478 -21.36 9.49 -15.63
C ALA A 478 -20.50 8.40 -16.29
N ILE A 479 -20.76 7.13 -16.00
CA ILE A 479 -20.04 5.97 -16.56
C ILE A 479 -20.29 5.84 -18.06
N GLU A 480 -21.52 6.04 -18.53
CA GLU A 480 -21.88 5.94 -19.97
C GLU A 480 -21.03 6.86 -20.86
N LYS A 481 -20.65 8.02 -20.34
CA LYS A 481 -19.84 9.01 -21.05
C LYS A 481 -18.34 8.69 -21.06
N ARG A 482 -17.91 7.66 -20.32
CA ARG A 482 -16.50 7.30 -20.18
C ARG A 482 -16.05 6.34 -21.29
N PRO A 483 -14.96 6.63 -21.98
CA PRO A 483 -14.28 5.65 -22.83
C PRO A 483 -13.75 4.49 -21.96
N THR A 484 -13.32 3.42 -22.58
CA THR A 484 -12.61 2.35 -21.87
C THR A 484 -11.27 2.88 -21.33
N ILE A 485 -10.77 2.28 -20.25
CA ILE A 485 -9.44 2.64 -19.71
C ILE A 485 -8.37 2.40 -20.78
N ARG A 486 -8.50 1.29 -21.54
CA ARG A 486 -7.61 0.97 -22.66
C ARG A 486 -7.56 2.09 -23.69
N ASP A 487 -8.70 2.63 -24.13
CA ASP A 487 -8.75 3.66 -25.16
C ASP A 487 -8.21 5.00 -24.67
N SER A 488 -8.51 5.35 -23.40
CA SER A 488 -7.95 6.53 -22.76
C SER A 488 -6.43 6.45 -22.67
N TYR A 489 -5.90 5.29 -22.29
CA TYR A 489 -4.47 5.07 -22.17
C TYR A 489 -3.77 5.04 -23.53
N LEU A 490 -4.35 4.38 -24.54
CA LEU A 490 -3.84 4.39 -25.91
C LEU A 490 -3.75 5.81 -26.45
N LYS A 491 -4.82 6.59 -26.30
CA LYS A 491 -4.83 8.01 -26.74
C LYS A 491 -3.69 8.80 -26.10
N HIS A 492 -3.45 8.57 -24.80
CA HIS A 492 -2.34 9.21 -24.09
C HIS A 492 -0.97 8.80 -24.66
N LEU A 493 -0.74 7.51 -24.94
CA LEU A 493 0.52 7.01 -25.50
C LEU A 493 0.76 7.51 -26.93
N LEU A 494 -0.28 7.60 -27.76
CA LEU A 494 -0.21 8.18 -29.10
C LEU A 494 0.20 9.66 -29.04
N GLN A 495 -0.38 10.44 -28.12
CA GLN A 495 -0.01 11.86 -27.93
C GLN A 495 1.46 12.03 -27.50
N LEU A 496 2.00 11.08 -26.73
CA LEU A 496 3.40 11.06 -26.31
C LEU A 496 4.35 10.49 -27.39
N GLY A 497 3.83 9.99 -28.51
CA GLY A 497 4.63 9.30 -29.55
C GLY A 497 5.32 8.01 -29.04
N LYS A 498 4.74 7.35 -28.05
CA LYS A 498 5.31 6.14 -27.42
C LYS A 498 4.87 4.85 -28.11
N VAL A 499 3.76 4.89 -28.83
CA VAL A 499 3.20 3.77 -29.60
C VAL A 499 2.62 4.34 -30.90
N SER A 500 2.57 3.53 -31.96
CA SER A 500 1.84 3.88 -33.18
C SER A 500 0.44 3.24 -33.20
N GLU A 501 -0.46 3.74 -34.05
CA GLU A 501 -1.77 3.12 -34.26
C GLU A 501 -1.66 1.70 -34.81
N GLU A 502 -0.70 1.47 -35.71
CA GLU A 502 -0.42 0.16 -36.31
C GLU A 502 0.00 -0.84 -35.23
N GLU A 503 0.94 -0.46 -34.33
CA GLU A 503 1.41 -1.30 -33.22
C GLU A 503 0.25 -1.64 -32.27
N ALA A 504 -0.60 -0.67 -31.91
CA ALA A 504 -1.76 -0.89 -31.06
C ALA A 504 -2.84 -1.78 -31.71
N ASN A 505 -3.06 -1.60 -33.02
CA ASN A 505 -4.01 -2.43 -33.77
C ASN A 505 -3.51 -3.86 -33.94
N GLN A 506 -2.21 -4.06 -34.15
CA GLN A 506 -1.61 -5.40 -34.20
C GLN A 506 -1.82 -6.15 -32.90
N ILE A 507 -1.55 -5.53 -31.74
CA ILE A 507 -1.79 -6.14 -30.41
C ILE A 507 -3.25 -6.55 -30.28
N ALA A 508 -4.18 -5.67 -30.65
CA ALA A 508 -5.61 -5.96 -30.52
C ALA A 508 -6.07 -7.10 -31.46
N GLU A 509 -5.52 -7.18 -32.67
CA GLU A 509 -5.87 -8.21 -33.64
C GLU A 509 -5.30 -9.58 -33.24
N GLU A 510 -4.10 -9.63 -32.72
CA GLU A 510 -3.49 -10.85 -32.18
C GLU A 510 -4.37 -11.44 -31.05
N GLU A 511 -4.80 -10.61 -30.10
CA GLU A 511 -5.67 -11.03 -29.00
C GLU A 511 -7.04 -11.55 -29.49
N ARG A 512 -7.69 -10.85 -30.43
CA ARG A 512 -8.97 -11.29 -31.00
C ARG A 512 -8.84 -12.61 -31.74
N THR A 513 -7.81 -12.74 -32.55
CA THR A 513 -7.56 -13.95 -33.34
C THR A 513 -7.33 -15.15 -32.43
N ASP A 514 -6.56 -14.99 -31.37
CA ASP A 514 -6.32 -16.06 -30.41
C ASP A 514 -7.61 -16.50 -29.69
N LEU A 515 -8.43 -15.55 -29.22
CA LEU A 515 -9.70 -15.86 -28.59
C LEU A 515 -10.70 -16.55 -29.52
N GLU A 516 -10.84 -16.09 -30.79
CA GLU A 516 -11.71 -16.76 -31.77
C GLU A 516 -11.22 -18.18 -32.10
N LYS A 517 -9.91 -18.37 -32.21
CA LYS A 517 -9.32 -19.71 -32.40
C LYS A 517 -9.65 -20.62 -31.22
N GLN A 518 -9.45 -20.18 -29.99
CA GLN A 518 -9.72 -20.94 -28.78
C GLN A 518 -11.22 -21.20 -28.58
N PHE A 519 -12.07 -20.27 -28.99
CA PHE A 519 -13.52 -20.46 -28.98
C PHE A 519 -13.95 -21.53 -29.97
N THR A 520 -13.33 -21.57 -31.16
CA THR A 520 -13.64 -22.61 -32.17
C THR A 520 -13.14 -24.01 -31.70
N GLU A 521 -12.12 -24.07 -30.88
CA GLU A 521 -11.60 -25.31 -30.28
C GLU A 521 -12.49 -25.82 -29.13
N ALA A 522 -13.21 -24.92 -28.43
CA ALA A 522 -14.06 -25.26 -27.30
C ALA A 522 -15.22 -26.15 -27.71
#